data_cb6f160cb12a28ef46facd6676f70a8f
#
_entry.id   cb6f160cb12a28ef46facd6676f70a8f
#
_cell.length_a   1.000
_cell.length_b   1.000
_cell.length_c   1.000
_cell.angle_alpha   90.00
_cell.angle_beta   90.00
_cell.angle_gamma   90.00
#
_symmetry.space_group_name_H-M   'P 1'
#
loop_
_entity.id
_entity.type
_entity.pdbx_description
1 polymer ?
#
loop_
_entity_poly.entity_id
_entity_poly.type
_entity_poly.pdbx_seq_one_letter_code
_entity_poly.pdbx_strand_id
1 'polypeptide(L)'
;MQCVPEYSNAEFYGRATITKTFTVECSVQEAENIKTVLAVGCSVLPGGEEIVAGGVNVSGRAAFYLAYEDNDGKLKKTECGAEFSVKAESDVKIEKVAFIAYYQGESIVTDAENGQKKIETEITVRLECVTVNRQRTLLKGEGLLCKNDKAPFCTIVGFGETREAIEEEFRVNYRVSDVLMRTECACISEVQCGVGSVIVDGNIFLRLLNLQNGEKNAIIAEERKIPFRTEVEIEGVTPDMTATAAAPFVRSSLKAVVDEDKNYTDFTFNFDIIIKAMACTVSEREFVSDAYSPVNEVEIAKQNFDSCVFNGTFGVTEKVFAGTGFAPQSDEELITVTGERVENVTLADDGTVSGILSAYAITKSQNGYYQVPVNGAFSFPLATEKGVNQADICLMCTTIESFSYRLRAEVELEATLSLGFVKCSCQSVNTVVGVTVGEEKQAETSAISVYVARRGDTAWDVCKQLGESEETINKFNTGLVYPLNGDERIIVYRGL
;
A
#
# COMPACT_ATOMS: atom_id res chain seq x y z
N MET A 1 -23.87 -10.59 47.45
CA MET A 1 -22.93 -9.55 46.93
C MET A 1 -23.47 -9.18 45.54
N GLN A 2 -23.73 -7.90 45.30
CA GLN A 2 -24.33 -7.50 44.03
C GLN A 2 -23.27 -7.48 42.94
N CYS A 3 -23.54 -8.10 41.79
CA CYS A 3 -22.62 -8.12 40.67
C CYS A 3 -22.62 -6.72 39.99
N VAL A 4 -21.46 -6.07 39.95
CA VAL A 4 -21.31 -4.73 39.36
C VAL A 4 -20.19 -4.74 38.32
N PRO A 5 -20.52 -4.74 37.01
CA PRO A 5 -19.51 -4.69 35.95
C PRO A 5 -18.91 -3.28 35.80
N GLU A 6 -17.60 -3.20 35.67
CA GLU A 6 -16.83 -1.99 35.37
C GLU A 6 -16.34 -2.05 33.92
N TYR A 7 -16.45 -0.94 33.20
CA TYR A 7 -16.10 -0.86 31.78
C TYR A 7 -15.04 0.21 31.55
N SER A 8 -14.22 -0.01 30.53
CA SER A 8 -13.33 0.98 29.93
C SER A 8 -13.66 1.23 28.49
N ASN A 9 -13.29 2.39 27.96
CA ASN A 9 -13.32 2.64 26.54
C ASN A 9 -12.03 2.10 25.92
N ALA A 10 -12.18 1.33 24.86
CA ALA A 10 -11.06 0.81 24.05
C ALA A 10 -11.18 1.29 22.61
N GLU A 11 -10.06 1.60 22.00
CA GLU A 11 -9.95 1.91 20.59
C GLU A 11 -9.20 0.76 19.88
N PHE A 12 -9.85 0.16 18.90
CA PHE A 12 -9.28 -0.90 18.07
C PHE A 12 -8.96 -0.31 16.70
N TYR A 13 -7.69 -0.30 16.35
CA TYR A 13 -7.23 0.17 15.06
C TYR A 13 -7.29 -0.97 14.05
N GLY A 14 -8.04 -0.75 13.00
CA GLY A 14 -8.17 -1.65 11.86
C GLY A 14 -7.59 -1.04 10.60
N ARG A 15 -7.57 -1.84 9.55
CA ARG A 15 -7.13 -1.46 8.23
C ARG A 15 -8.24 -1.70 7.22
N ALA A 16 -8.38 -0.80 6.26
CA ALA A 16 -9.23 -0.98 5.09
C ALA A 16 -8.47 -0.59 3.83
N THR A 17 -8.53 -1.45 2.82
CA THR A 17 -7.99 -1.16 1.48
C THR A 17 -9.17 -0.81 0.57
N ILE A 18 -9.10 0.35 -0.08
CA ILE A 18 -10.10 0.81 -1.01
C ILE A 18 -9.44 0.96 -2.37
N THR A 19 -10.06 0.41 -3.41
CA THR A 19 -9.57 0.53 -4.78
C THR A 19 -10.66 1.14 -5.66
N LYS A 20 -10.28 2.11 -6.48
CA LYS A 20 -11.17 2.73 -7.46
C LYS A 20 -10.48 2.87 -8.80
N THR A 21 -11.08 2.33 -9.84
CA THR A 21 -10.63 2.48 -11.22
C THR A 21 -11.55 3.44 -11.95
N PHE A 22 -10.98 4.34 -12.77
CA PHE A 22 -11.69 5.34 -13.56
C PHE A 22 -10.86 5.73 -14.78
N THR A 23 -11.52 6.25 -15.82
CA THR A 23 -10.88 6.73 -17.05
C THR A 23 -10.74 8.25 -17.00
N VAL A 24 -9.57 8.72 -17.43
CA VAL A 24 -9.30 10.15 -17.66
C VAL A 24 -9.01 10.37 -19.14
N GLU A 25 -9.64 11.37 -19.72
CA GLU A 25 -9.43 11.73 -21.11
C GLU A 25 -8.97 13.19 -21.28
N CYS A 26 -8.13 13.42 -22.29
CA CYS A 26 -7.65 14.76 -22.65
C CYS A 26 -7.64 14.94 -24.16
N SER A 27 -8.12 16.08 -24.65
CA SER A 27 -8.02 16.45 -26.07
C SER A 27 -6.61 16.95 -26.42
N VAL A 28 -6.05 16.45 -27.51
CA VAL A 28 -4.74 16.86 -28.00
C VAL A 28 -4.89 18.09 -28.85
N GLN A 29 -4.13 19.14 -28.53
CA GLN A 29 -4.02 20.32 -29.38
C GLN A 29 -3.17 19.97 -30.63
N GLU A 30 -3.40 20.64 -31.77
CA GLU A 30 -2.67 20.43 -33.04
C GLU A 30 -2.77 19.00 -33.60
N ALA A 31 -3.87 18.30 -33.32
CA ALA A 31 -4.09 16.91 -33.74
C ALA A 31 -3.93 16.67 -35.26
N GLU A 32 -4.24 17.69 -36.08
CA GLU A 32 -4.10 17.68 -37.55
C GLU A 32 -2.65 17.55 -38.04
N ASN A 33 -1.67 17.85 -37.20
CA ASN A 33 -0.25 17.76 -37.54
C ASN A 33 0.33 16.37 -37.21
N ILE A 34 -0.43 15.51 -36.52
CA ILE A 34 0.04 14.19 -36.08
C ILE A 34 -0.19 13.16 -37.19
N LYS A 35 0.88 12.72 -37.83
CA LYS A 35 0.87 11.64 -38.83
C LYS A 35 0.83 10.27 -38.15
N THR A 36 1.76 10.05 -37.22
CA THR A 36 1.91 8.76 -36.52
C THR A 36 2.23 9.00 -35.05
N VAL A 37 1.46 8.37 -34.16
CA VAL A 37 1.77 8.35 -32.73
C VAL A 37 2.89 7.33 -32.49
N LEU A 38 3.92 7.75 -31.72
CA LEU A 38 5.06 6.88 -31.42
C LEU A 38 5.03 6.38 -29.98
N ALA A 39 4.67 7.23 -29.04
CA ALA A 39 4.53 6.83 -27.65
C ALA A 39 3.62 7.78 -26.90
N VAL A 40 2.93 7.27 -25.91
CA VAL A 40 2.12 8.06 -24.97
C VAL A 40 2.58 7.72 -23.56
N GLY A 41 2.89 8.76 -22.79
CA GLY A 41 3.14 8.66 -21.35
C GLY A 41 2.05 9.37 -20.58
N CYS A 42 1.76 8.92 -19.39
CA CYS A 42 0.89 9.58 -18.44
C CYS A 42 1.60 9.67 -17.09
N SER A 43 1.53 10.83 -16.44
CA SER A 43 1.94 11.02 -15.06
C SER A 43 0.73 11.44 -14.24
N VAL A 44 0.45 10.75 -13.14
CA VAL A 44 -0.62 11.12 -12.22
C VAL A 44 -0.05 12.04 -11.14
N LEU A 45 -0.54 13.25 -11.08
CA LEU A 45 -0.17 14.26 -10.09
C LEU A 45 -1.29 14.39 -9.05
N PRO A 46 -1.09 13.86 -7.82
CA PRO A 46 -2.09 13.94 -6.76
C PRO A 46 -2.42 15.38 -6.39
N GLY A 47 -3.70 15.70 -6.28
CA GLY A 47 -4.21 17.00 -5.82
C GLY A 47 -4.60 17.01 -4.36
N GLY A 48 -5.05 15.87 -3.82
CA GLY A 48 -5.44 15.69 -2.44
C GLY A 48 -6.48 14.60 -2.24
N GLU A 49 -6.69 14.27 -0.97
CA GLU A 49 -7.75 13.36 -0.54
C GLU A 49 -8.59 14.00 0.57
N GLU A 50 -9.89 13.73 0.55
CA GLU A 50 -10.84 14.17 1.56
C GLU A 50 -11.73 13.01 2.00
N ILE A 51 -11.77 12.76 3.31
CA ILE A 51 -12.66 11.75 3.88
C ILE A 51 -14.08 12.31 3.89
N VAL A 52 -14.98 11.61 3.23
CA VAL A 52 -16.40 11.96 3.11
C VAL A 52 -17.30 10.83 3.61
N ALA A 53 -18.58 11.11 3.75
CA ALA A 53 -19.55 10.07 4.11
C ALA A 53 -19.56 8.94 3.06
N GLY A 54 -19.22 7.71 3.50
CA GLY A 54 -19.19 6.50 2.67
C GLY A 54 -17.98 6.41 1.73
N GLY A 55 -16.82 6.99 2.10
CA GLY A 55 -15.58 6.80 1.34
C GLY A 55 -14.58 7.94 1.41
N VAL A 56 -13.76 8.04 0.38
CA VAL A 56 -12.73 9.06 0.22
C VAL A 56 -12.84 9.69 -1.17
N ASN A 57 -12.95 11.01 -1.22
CA ASN A 57 -12.78 11.74 -2.48
C ASN A 57 -11.29 11.89 -2.75
N VAL A 58 -10.87 11.54 -3.96
CA VAL A 58 -9.51 11.68 -4.43
C VAL A 58 -9.51 12.61 -5.63
N SER A 59 -8.67 13.61 -5.62
CA SER A 59 -8.50 14.56 -6.72
C SER A 59 -7.07 14.60 -7.21
N GLY A 60 -6.87 15.04 -8.43
CA GLY A 60 -5.55 15.17 -9.04
C GLY A 60 -5.64 15.57 -10.50
N ARG A 61 -4.50 15.47 -11.17
CA ARG A 61 -4.35 15.75 -12.60
C ARG A 61 -3.61 14.61 -13.27
N ALA A 62 -4.10 14.15 -14.41
CA ALA A 62 -3.35 13.32 -15.34
C ALA A 62 -2.65 14.23 -16.35
N ALA A 63 -1.32 14.18 -16.41
CA ALA A 63 -0.51 14.87 -17.38
C ALA A 63 -0.05 13.88 -18.45
N PHE A 64 -0.37 14.16 -19.70
CA PHE A 64 -0.05 13.29 -20.84
C PHE A 64 1.07 13.89 -21.67
N TYR A 65 1.96 13.03 -22.10
CA TYR A 65 3.08 13.31 -23.01
C TYR A 65 2.91 12.46 -24.25
N LEU A 66 2.83 13.07 -25.40
CA LEU A 66 2.65 12.40 -26.68
C LEU A 66 3.85 12.69 -27.59
N ALA A 67 4.63 11.65 -27.91
CA ALA A 67 5.64 11.69 -28.94
C ALA A 67 5.04 11.24 -30.27
N TYR A 68 5.31 11.97 -31.35
CA TYR A 68 4.71 11.70 -32.67
C TYR A 68 5.63 12.10 -33.83
N GLU A 69 5.39 11.50 -34.99
CA GLU A 69 5.88 11.96 -36.28
C GLU A 69 4.86 12.95 -36.87
N ASP A 70 5.31 14.12 -37.28
CA ASP A 70 4.46 15.11 -37.96
C ASP A 70 4.33 14.80 -39.47
N ASN A 71 3.50 15.58 -40.17
CA ASN A 71 3.28 15.42 -41.61
C ASN A 71 4.53 15.68 -42.46
N ASP A 72 5.54 16.37 -41.91
CA ASP A 72 6.83 16.62 -42.56
C ASP A 72 7.86 15.50 -42.26
N GLY A 73 7.49 14.48 -41.51
CA GLY A 73 8.36 13.37 -41.12
C GLY A 73 9.30 13.71 -39.95
N LYS A 74 9.03 14.80 -39.20
CA LYS A 74 9.84 15.19 -38.05
C LYS A 74 9.24 14.62 -36.77
N LEU A 75 10.12 14.22 -35.86
CA LEU A 75 9.73 13.80 -34.51
C LEU A 75 9.45 15.02 -33.64
N LYS A 76 8.31 15.00 -32.99
CA LYS A 76 7.83 16.07 -32.11
C LYS A 76 7.13 15.53 -30.88
N LYS A 77 6.88 16.40 -29.91
CA LYS A 77 6.03 16.13 -28.76
C LYS A 77 4.90 17.15 -28.63
N THR A 78 3.87 16.75 -27.91
CA THR A 78 2.86 17.64 -27.36
C THR A 78 2.49 17.17 -25.95
N GLU A 79 2.03 18.09 -25.12
CA GLU A 79 1.62 17.83 -23.76
C GLU A 79 0.20 18.30 -23.55
N CYS A 80 -0.61 17.51 -22.88
CA CYS A 80 -1.94 17.92 -22.45
C CYS A 80 -2.23 17.34 -21.04
N GLY A 81 -3.36 17.69 -20.45
CA GLY A 81 -3.70 17.14 -19.16
C GLY A 81 -5.14 17.40 -18.79
N ALA A 82 -5.68 16.54 -17.96
CA ALA A 82 -7.02 16.63 -17.44
C ALA A 82 -7.02 16.48 -15.92
N GLU A 83 -7.86 17.26 -15.26
CA GLU A 83 -8.10 17.12 -13.83
C GLU A 83 -9.15 16.04 -13.58
N PHE A 84 -9.03 15.35 -12.45
CA PHE A 84 -10.00 14.37 -12.00
C PHE A 84 -10.38 14.59 -10.55
N SER A 85 -11.60 14.20 -10.21
CA SER A 85 -12.09 14.10 -8.85
C SER A 85 -13.05 12.91 -8.78
N VAL A 86 -12.70 11.89 -8.00
CA VAL A 86 -13.46 10.65 -7.92
C VAL A 86 -13.66 10.23 -6.48
N LYS A 87 -14.81 9.63 -6.21
CA LYS A 87 -15.10 9.04 -4.90
C LYS A 87 -14.76 7.56 -4.92
N ALA A 88 -13.84 7.15 -4.04
CA ALA A 88 -13.58 5.77 -3.70
C ALA A 88 -14.49 5.37 -2.53
N GLU A 89 -15.45 4.47 -2.79
CA GLU A 89 -16.49 4.09 -1.83
C GLU A 89 -15.97 3.12 -0.78
N SER A 90 -16.50 3.23 0.44
CA SER A 90 -16.19 2.34 1.56
C SER A 90 -17.43 2.08 2.42
N ASP A 91 -17.63 0.81 2.76
CA ASP A 91 -18.69 0.38 3.68
C ASP A 91 -18.27 0.57 5.15
N VAL A 92 -16.98 0.79 5.41
CA VAL A 92 -16.47 1.03 6.75
C VAL A 92 -16.11 2.51 6.94
N LYS A 93 -16.25 2.98 8.18
CA LYS A 93 -15.87 4.36 8.53
C LYS A 93 -14.37 4.52 8.51
N ILE A 94 -13.89 5.39 7.64
CA ILE A 94 -12.48 5.75 7.54
C ILE A 94 -12.16 6.86 8.55
N GLU A 95 -11.08 6.68 9.30
CA GLU A 95 -10.58 7.71 10.24
C GLU A 95 -9.45 8.53 9.58
N LYS A 96 -8.56 7.86 8.83
CA LYS A 96 -7.45 8.50 8.13
C LYS A 96 -7.03 7.69 6.90
N VAL A 97 -6.60 8.37 5.85
CA VAL A 97 -5.87 7.75 4.75
C VAL A 97 -4.40 7.70 5.13
N ALA A 98 -3.86 6.48 5.26
CA ALA A 98 -2.45 6.29 5.59
C ALA A 98 -1.57 6.38 4.33
N PHE A 99 -2.02 5.77 3.24
CA PHE A 99 -1.29 5.71 1.97
C PHE A 99 -2.23 5.86 0.79
N ILE A 100 -1.68 6.41 -0.28
CA ILE A 100 -2.33 6.49 -1.59
C ILE A 100 -1.33 6.10 -2.67
N ALA A 101 -1.73 5.20 -3.54
CA ALA A 101 -0.97 4.80 -4.71
C ALA A 101 -1.82 4.94 -5.97
N TYR A 102 -1.19 5.34 -7.06
CA TYR A 102 -1.82 5.45 -8.38
C TYR A 102 -1.14 4.48 -9.34
N TYR A 103 -1.95 3.69 -10.03
CA TYR A 103 -1.50 2.79 -11.08
C TYR A 103 -2.12 3.27 -12.38
N GLN A 104 -1.30 3.32 -13.42
CA GLN A 104 -1.71 3.76 -14.76
C GLN A 104 -1.81 2.53 -15.65
N GLY A 105 -2.92 2.41 -16.35
CA GLY A 105 -3.07 1.47 -17.45
C GLY A 105 -2.48 1.99 -18.75
N GLU A 106 -2.76 1.29 -19.83
CA GLU A 106 -2.36 1.72 -21.17
C GLU A 106 -3.01 3.05 -21.54
N SER A 107 -2.22 3.96 -22.11
CA SER A 107 -2.73 5.20 -22.68
C SER A 107 -3.01 4.99 -24.18
N ILE A 108 -4.23 5.25 -24.60
CA ILE A 108 -4.70 5.05 -25.97
C ILE A 108 -5.00 6.40 -26.62
N VAL A 109 -4.56 6.57 -27.87
CA VAL A 109 -4.94 7.72 -28.68
C VAL A 109 -6.05 7.33 -29.62
N THR A 110 -7.18 8.03 -29.53
CA THR A 110 -8.37 7.79 -30.35
C THR A 110 -8.70 9.03 -31.21
N ASP A 111 -9.31 8.81 -32.35
CA ASP A 111 -9.84 9.88 -33.19
C ASP A 111 -11.26 10.25 -32.72
N ALA A 112 -11.46 11.49 -32.34
CA ALA A 112 -12.78 12.00 -32.00
C ALA A 112 -13.61 12.34 -33.25
N GLU A 113 -14.95 12.37 -33.13
CA GLU A 113 -15.90 12.62 -34.23
C GLU A 113 -15.65 13.93 -35.00
N ASN A 114 -14.97 14.90 -34.41
CA ASN A 114 -14.64 16.20 -34.99
C ASN A 114 -13.22 16.26 -35.62
N GLY A 115 -12.55 15.12 -35.79
CA GLY A 115 -11.18 15.03 -36.32
C GLY A 115 -10.09 15.41 -35.31
N GLN A 116 -10.46 15.67 -34.04
CA GLN A 116 -9.50 15.85 -32.95
C GLN A 116 -9.01 14.50 -32.44
N LYS A 117 -7.80 14.48 -31.93
CA LYS A 117 -7.27 13.30 -31.21
C LYS A 117 -7.50 13.48 -29.72
N LYS A 118 -7.88 12.36 -29.08
CA LYS A 118 -8.01 12.25 -27.63
C LYS A 118 -7.04 11.23 -27.10
N ILE A 119 -6.52 11.49 -25.91
CA ILE A 119 -5.77 10.48 -25.13
C ILE A 119 -6.68 10.04 -24.00
N GLU A 120 -6.82 8.73 -23.82
CA GLU A 120 -7.57 8.11 -22.76
C GLU A 120 -6.64 7.17 -21.96
N THR A 121 -6.73 7.23 -20.66
CA THR A 121 -5.98 6.35 -19.75
C THR A 121 -6.86 5.91 -18.60
N GLU A 122 -6.82 4.61 -18.30
CA GLU A 122 -7.40 4.07 -17.09
C GLU A 122 -6.44 4.31 -15.92
N ILE A 123 -6.95 4.88 -14.83
CA ILE A 123 -6.20 5.11 -13.60
C ILE A 123 -6.87 4.32 -12.49
N THR A 124 -6.08 3.52 -11.77
CA THR A 124 -6.51 2.85 -10.56
C THR A 124 -5.86 3.53 -9.36
N VAL A 125 -6.68 4.07 -8.47
CA VAL A 125 -6.23 4.55 -7.17
C VAL A 125 -6.46 3.47 -6.12
N ARG A 126 -5.44 3.23 -5.31
CA ARG A 126 -5.49 2.36 -4.14
C ARG A 126 -5.19 3.16 -2.88
N LEU A 127 -6.10 3.09 -1.93
CA LEU A 127 -6.03 3.78 -0.64
C LEU A 127 -5.89 2.74 0.46
N GLU A 128 -4.87 2.89 1.27
CA GLU A 128 -4.74 2.15 2.53
C GLU A 128 -5.18 3.07 3.66
N CYS A 129 -6.24 2.69 4.33
CA CYS A 129 -6.93 3.51 5.30
C CYS A 129 -6.84 2.91 6.69
N VAL A 130 -6.74 3.78 7.69
CA VAL A 130 -6.89 3.42 9.10
C VAL A 130 -8.36 3.56 9.48
N THR A 131 -8.90 2.53 10.08
CA THR A 131 -10.22 2.53 10.71
C THR A 131 -10.06 2.50 12.22
N VAL A 132 -10.98 3.10 12.95
CA VAL A 132 -10.98 3.07 14.41
C VAL A 132 -12.36 2.64 14.90
N ASN A 133 -12.38 1.57 15.66
CA ASN A 133 -13.58 1.11 16.34
C ASN A 133 -13.45 1.50 17.81
N ARG A 134 -14.29 2.43 18.26
CA ARG A 134 -14.36 2.91 19.65
C ARG A 134 -15.48 2.16 20.36
N GLN A 135 -15.12 1.32 21.30
CA GLN A 135 -16.07 0.47 21.99
C GLN A 135 -15.84 0.48 23.49
N ARG A 136 -16.93 0.40 24.23
CA ARG A 136 -16.92 0.12 25.64
C ARG A 136 -16.68 -1.37 25.85
N THR A 137 -15.65 -1.75 26.60
CA THR A 137 -15.28 -3.14 26.90
C THR A 137 -15.28 -3.38 28.40
N LEU A 138 -15.59 -4.60 28.82
CA LEU A 138 -15.52 -4.98 30.23
C LEU A 138 -14.05 -4.94 30.68
N LEU A 139 -13.78 -4.27 31.78
CA LEU A 139 -12.47 -4.24 32.43
C LEU A 139 -12.39 -5.29 33.55
N LYS A 140 -13.36 -5.28 34.43
CA LYS A 140 -13.53 -6.17 35.57
C LYS A 140 -14.93 -6.01 36.15
N GLY A 141 -15.27 -6.70 37.20
CA GLY A 141 -16.51 -6.46 37.93
C GLY A 141 -16.51 -7.09 39.31
N GLU A 142 -17.07 -6.41 40.30
CA GLU A 142 -17.33 -7.00 41.58
C GLU A 142 -18.33 -8.16 41.42
N GLY A 143 -18.04 -9.33 42.02
CA GLY A 143 -18.87 -10.53 41.84
C GLY A 143 -18.79 -11.19 40.44
N LEU A 144 -17.87 -10.72 39.57
CA LEU A 144 -17.54 -11.34 38.29
C LEU A 144 -16.15 -11.97 38.33
N LEU A 145 -16.03 -13.16 37.77
CA LEU A 145 -14.78 -13.79 37.40
C LEU A 145 -14.57 -13.57 35.90
N CYS A 146 -13.39 -13.04 35.53
CA CYS A 146 -13.08 -12.64 34.16
C CYS A 146 -11.94 -13.48 33.62
N LYS A 147 -12.06 -13.94 32.37
CA LYS A 147 -10.96 -14.52 31.58
C LYS A 147 -10.29 -13.42 30.81
N ASN A 148 -9.00 -13.23 31.05
CA ASN A 148 -8.20 -12.26 30.32
C ASN A 148 -7.36 -12.97 29.27
N ASP A 149 -7.43 -12.45 28.05
CA ASP A 149 -6.55 -12.83 26.95
C ASP A 149 -5.66 -11.62 26.62
N LYS A 150 -4.56 -11.88 25.92
CA LYS A 150 -3.61 -10.86 25.50
C LYS A 150 -3.55 -10.75 24.00
N ALA A 151 -3.42 -9.53 23.51
CA ALA A 151 -3.21 -9.27 22.11
C ALA A 151 -2.24 -8.08 21.91
N PRO A 152 -1.47 -8.07 20.82
CA PRO A 152 -0.74 -6.89 20.43
C PRO A 152 -1.72 -5.81 19.97
N PHE A 153 -1.52 -4.61 20.50
CA PHE A 153 -2.30 -3.43 20.16
C PHE A 153 -1.39 -2.35 19.61
N CYS A 154 -1.83 -1.76 18.51
CA CYS A 154 -1.25 -0.54 17.98
C CYS A 154 -1.93 0.66 18.63
N THR A 155 -1.14 1.62 19.07
CA THR A 155 -1.62 2.95 19.44
C THR A 155 -0.98 3.95 18.50
N ILE A 156 -1.78 4.62 17.68
CA ILE A 156 -1.28 5.65 16.78
C ILE A 156 -0.89 6.87 17.62
N VAL A 157 0.38 7.28 17.51
CA VAL A 157 0.94 8.46 18.15
C VAL A 157 0.53 9.71 17.39
N GLY A 158 0.66 9.67 16.06
CA GLY A 158 0.27 10.78 15.22
C GLY A 158 0.47 10.53 13.73
N PHE A 159 0.02 11.52 12.97
CA PHE A 159 0.22 11.64 11.53
C PHE A 159 0.94 12.96 11.27
N GLY A 160 1.85 12.94 10.32
CA GLY A 160 2.56 14.13 9.86
C GLY A 160 2.62 14.19 8.35
N GLU A 161 2.82 15.39 7.83
CA GLU A 161 3.01 15.65 6.42
C GLU A 161 4.06 16.75 6.25
N THR A 162 4.97 16.56 5.33
CA THR A 162 5.93 17.59 4.92
C THR A 162 5.99 17.66 3.40
N ARG A 163 6.40 18.81 2.89
CA ARG A 163 6.63 19.02 1.45
C ARG A 163 8.09 19.32 1.23
N GLU A 164 8.68 18.56 0.30
CA GLU A 164 10.08 18.71 -0.09
C GLU A 164 10.16 19.16 -1.53
N ALA A 165 10.94 20.23 -1.78
CA ALA A 165 11.26 20.72 -3.11
C ALA A 165 12.73 20.38 -3.39
N ILE A 166 12.98 19.60 -4.42
CA ILE A 166 14.31 19.12 -4.78
C ILE A 166 14.65 19.65 -6.18
N GLU A 167 15.88 20.15 -6.34
CA GLU A 167 16.43 20.58 -7.61
C GLU A 167 17.64 19.72 -7.96
N GLU A 168 17.67 19.19 -9.17
CA GLU A 168 18.80 18.41 -9.69
C GLU A 168 19.27 19.02 -10.99
N GLU A 169 20.57 19.30 -11.07
CA GLU A 169 21.24 19.75 -12.27
C GLU A 169 22.17 18.68 -12.84
N PHE A 170 22.03 18.38 -14.13
CA PHE A 170 22.90 17.42 -14.80
C PHE A 170 23.15 17.78 -16.26
N ARG A 171 24.23 17.23 -16.80
CA ARG A 171 24.67 17.48 -18.18
C ARG A 171 24.70 16.19 -18.98
N VAL A 172 24.28 16.29 -20.24
CA VAL A 172 24.49 15.25 -21.26
C VAL A 172 25.49 15.76 -22.32
N ASN A 173 26.39 14.88 -22.78
CA ASN A 173 27.47 15.22 -23.69
C ASN A 173 27.05 15.20 -25.16
N TYR A 174 25.84 15.63 -25.44
CA TYR A 174 25.28 15.82 -26.79
C TYR A 174 24.23 16.92 -26.77
N ARG A 175 23.93 17.46 -27.96
CA ARG A 175 22.87 18.47 -28.11
C ARG A 175 21.52 17.78 -28.16
N VAL A 176 20.60 18.20 -27.31
CA VAL A 176 19.21 17.76 -27.29
C VAL A 176 18.39 18.78 -28.09
N SER A 177 17.73 18.33 -29.15
CA SER A 177 16.77 19.17 -29.89
C SER A 177 15.42 19.23 -29.22
N ASP A 178 14.96 18.11 -28.62
CA ASP A 178 13.74 18.04 -27.84
C ASP A 178 13.78 16.86 -26.85
N VAL A 179 12.96 16.92 -25.78
CA VAL A 179 12.71 15.83 -24.86
C VAL A 179 11.36 15.22 -25.23
N LEU A 180 11.37 14.12 -25.94
CA LEU A 180 10.16 13.47 -26.47
C LEU A 180 9.25 12.91 -25.39
N MET A 181 9.84 12.30 -24.37
CA MET A 181 9.11 11.74 -23.24
C MET A 181 9.87 11.94 -21.94
N ARG A 182 9.12 12.00 -20.87
CA ARG A 182 9.60 12.09 -19.49
C ARG A 182 8.76 11.19 -18.60
N THR A 183 9.44 10.39 -17.79
CA THR A 183 8.82 9.58 -16.74
C THR A 183 9.52 9.87 -15.43
N GLU A 184 8.74 10.17 -14.39
CA GLU A 184 9.24 10.42 -13.05
C GLU A 184 8.41 9.70 -12.00
N CYS A 185 9.07 9.23 -10.95
CA CYS A 185 8.44 8.59 -9.80
C CYS A 185 9.32 8.67 -8.56
N ALA A 186 8.71 8.58 -7.39
CA ALA A 186 9.40 8.55 -6.11
C ALA A 186 9.13 7.22 -5.41
N CYS A 187 10.14 6.67 -4.74
CA CYS A 187 10.03 5.47 -3.93
C CYS A 187 10.76 5.67 -2.60
N ILE A 188 10.12 5.25 -1.51
CA ILE A 188 10.71 5.25 -0.17
C ILE A 188 11.55 3.98 -0.03
N SER A 189 12.79 4.13 0.42
CA SER A 189 13.70 3.02 0.70
C SER A 189 13.75 2.66 2.18
N GLU A 190 13.62 3.64 3.09
CA GLU A 190 13.72 3.44 4.53
C GLU A 190 12.88 4.44 5.30
N VAL A 191 12.33 4.01 6.44
CA VAL A 191 11.57 4.85 7.37
C VAL A 191 12.03 4.55 8.79
N GLN A 192 12.42 5.57 9.53
CA GLN A 192 12.90 5.46 10.90
C GLN A 192 12.21 6.49 11.80
N CYS A 193 11.95 6.12 13.07
CA CYS A 193 11.51 7.07 14.08
C CYS A 193 12.71 7.78 14.71
N GLY A 194 12.65 9.11 14.75
CA GLY A 194 13.57 9.97 15.48
C GLY A 194 12.97 10.45 16.80
N VAL A 195 13.43 11.59 17.30
CA VAL A 195 12.86 12.27 18.48
C VAL A 195 11.96 13.40 18.01
N GLY A 196 10.65 13.20 18.12
CA GLY A 196 9.65 14.18 17.64
C GLY A 196 9.45 14.19 16.13
N SER A 197 10.04 13.25 15.39
CA SER A 197 9.95 13.19 13.94
C SER A 197 10.05 11.77 13.39
N VAL A 198 9.64 11.59 12.15
CA VAL A 198 9.88 10.40 11.32
C VAL A 198 10.84 10.78 10.21
N ILE A 199 11.96 10.08 10.12
CA ILE A 199 12.99 10.25 9.09
C ILE A 199 12.64 9.32 7.92
N VAL A 200 12.60 9.88 6.73
CA VAL A 200 12.24 9.17 5.50
C VAL A 200 13.36 9.33 4.48
N ASP A 201 13.93 8.20 4.08
CA ASP A 201 14.90 8.10 3.01
C ASP A 201 14.24 7.52 1.76
N GLY A 202 14.56 8.05 0.60
CA GLY A 202 14.01 7.57 -0.66
C GLY A 202 14.82 8.01 -1.87
N ASN A 203 14.30 7.62 -3.04
CA ASN A 203 14.89 8.01 -4.31
C ASN A 203 13.80 8.48 -5.27
N ILE A 204 14.17 9.43 -6.11
CA ILE A 204 13.40 9.82 -7.28
C ILE A 204 14.09 9.26 -8.49
N PHE A 205 13.32 8.67 -9.38
CA PHE A 205 13.78 8.15 -10.65
C PHE A 205 13.24 9.03 -11.75
N LEU A 206 14.15 9.55 -12.56
CA LEU A 206 13.85 10.34 -13.74
C LEU A 206 14.38 9.61 -14.97
N ARG A 207 13.53 9.41 -15.95
CA ARG A 207 13.93 8.94 -17.27
C ARG A 207 13.46 9.91 -18.34
N LEU A 208 14.38 10.26 -19.24
CA LEU A 208 14.16 11.14 -20.38
C LEU A 208 14.40 10.38 -21.68
N LEU A 209 13.53 10.60 -22.66
CA LEU A 209 13.76 10.16 -24.03
C LEU A 209 14.10 11.38 -24.86
N ASN A 210 15.38 11.60 -25.10
CA ASN A 210 15.92 12.78 -25.77
C ASN A 210 16.07 12.56 -27.27
N LEU A 211 15.65 13.53 -28.06
CA LEU A 211 15.97 13.61 -29.48
C LEU A 211 17.29 14.38 -29.64
N GLN A 212 18.33 13.67 -30.11
CA GLN A 212 19.63 14.29 -30.35
C GLN A 212 19.59 15.14 -31.63
N ASN A 213 20.12 16.35 -31.57
CA ASN A 213 20.31 17.19 -32.75
C ASN A 213 21.49 16.66 -33.58
N GLY A 214 21.25 16.28 -34.82
CA GLY A 214 22.29 15.78 -35.74
C GLY A 214 21.72 15.13 -36.99
N GLU A 215 22.60 14.68 -37.91
CA GLU A 215 22.19 14.09 -39.19
C GLU A 215 21.29 12.84 -39.09
N LYS A 216 21.32 12.13 -37.96
CA LYS A 216 20.56 10.88 -37.74
C LYS A 216 19.36 11.03 -36.81
N ASN A 217 19.17 12.19 -36.17
CA ASN A 217 18.08 12.39 -35.16
C ASN A 217 17.94 11.16 -34.21
N ALA A 218 19.04 10.79 -33.58
CA ALA A 218 19.04 9.63 -32.71
C ALA A 218 18.19 9.87 -31.46
N ILE A 219 17.45 8.86 -31.05
CA ILE A 219 16.68 8.87 -29.81
C ILE A 219 17.55 8.22 -28.73
N ILE A 220 17.81 8.94 -27.64
CA ILE A 220 18.68 8.52 -26.54
C ILE A 220 17.89 8.56 -25.22
N ALA A 221 17.90 7.44 -24.51
CA ALA A 221 17.36 7.37 -23.16
C ALA A 221 18.40 7.79 -22.13
N GLU A 222 18.02 8.66 -21.21
CA GLU A 222 18.82 9.07 -20.05
C GLU A 222 18.07 8.74 -18.77
N GLU A 223 18.76 8.17 -17.79
CA GLU A 223 18.21 7.80 -16.50
C GLU A 223 18.97 8.49 -15.36
N ARG A 224 18.23 8.96 -14.37
CA ARG A 224 18.79 9.55 -13.14
C ARG A 224 18.09 8.98 -11.92
N LYS A 225 18.90 8.68 -10.90
CA LYS A 225 18.46 8.30 -9.57
C LYS A 225 18.92 9.38 -8.59
N ILE A 226 17.97 10.04 -7.97
CA ILE A 226 18.18 11.22 -7.14
C ILE A 226 17.74 10.88 -5.72
N PRO A 227 18.67 10.72 -4.76
CA PRO A 227 18.32 10.41 -3.38
C PRO A 227 17.71 11.62 -2.69
N PHE A 228 16.78 11.37 -1.79
CA PHE A 228 16.27 12.37 -0.85
C PHE A 228 16.23 11.81 0.57
N ARG A 229 16.38 12.70 1.54
CA ARG A 229 16.19 12.43 2.96
C ARG A 229 15.47 13.62 3.58
N THR A 230 14.38 13.34 4.29
CA THR A 230 13.58 14.39 4.93
C THR A 230 13.04 13.94 6.28
N GLU A 231 12.60 14.91 7.08
CA GLU A 231 11.99 14.69 8.38
C GLU A 231 10.54 15.15 8.34
N VAL A 232 9.64 14.28 8.84
CA VAL A 232 8.22 14.59 9.05
C VAL A 232 8.01 14.77 10.54
N GLU A 233 7.70 15.98 10.99
CA GLU A 233 7.44 16.27 12.41
C GLU A 233 6.15 15.58 12.88
N ILE A 234 6.27 14.80 13.94
CA ILE A 234 5.14 14.16 14.64
C ILE A 234 5.44 14.21 16.13
N GLU A 235 4.72 15.05 16.87
CA GLU A 235 4.89 15.23 18.29
C GLU A 235 4.71 13.92 19.06
N GLY A 236 5.59 13.64 20.01
CA GLY A 236 5.55 12.45 20.85
C GLY A 236 6.23 11.22 20.29
N VAL A 237 6.77 11.27 19.05
CA VAL A 237 7.53 10.16 18.47
C VAL A 237 8.87 9.97 19.17
N THR A 238 9.24 8.71 19.41
CA THR A 238 10.52 8.28 19.99
C THR A 238 11.15 7.17 19.12
N PRO A 239 12.49 6.97 19.18
CA PRO A 239 13.20 6.03 18.29
C PRO A 239 12.80 4.55 18.44
N ASP A 240 12.14 4.17 19.53
CA ASP A 240 11.65 2.80 19.77
C ASP A 240 10.28 2.52 19.15
N MET A 241 9.67 3.54 18.54
CA MET A 241 8.39 3.40 17.83
C MET A 241 8.57 2.88 16.42
N THR A 242 7.45 2.52 15.80
CA THR A 242 7.39 2.14 14.38
C THR A 242 6.70 3.22 13.57
N ALA A 243 7.14 3.41 12.33
CA ALA A 243 6.53 4.36 11.42
C ALA A 243 6.34 3.77 10.02
N THR A 244 5.36 4.32 9.34
CA THR A 244 5.12 4.06 7.92
C THR A 244 5.05 5.39 7.18
N ALA A 245 5.50 5.43 5.92
CA ALA A 245 5.47 6.64 5.13
C ALA A 245 5.13 6.37 3.67
N ALA A 246 4.63 7.41 2.97
CA ALA A 246 4.40 7.45 1.53
C ALA A 246 4.86 8.80 0.98
N ALA A 247 5.36 8.78 -0.26
CA ALA A 247 5.87 9.96 -0.95
C ALA A 247 5.14 10.17 -2.29
N PRO A 248 3.88 10.61 -2.31
CA PRO A 248 3.20 10.94 -3.55
C PRO A 248 3.86 12.14 -4.22
N PHE A 249 4.04 12.01 -5.52
CA PHE A 249 4.65 13.03 -6.36
C PHE A 249 3.61 14.10 -6.73
N VAL A 250 3.92 15.38 -6.56
CA VAL A 250 2.93 16.45 -6.69
C VAL A 250 3.16 17.30 -7.94
N ARG A 251 4.41 17.61 -8.25
CA ARG A 251 4.75 18.51 -9.32
C ARG A 251 6.17 18.29 -9.81
N SER A 252 6.37 18.46 -11.13
CA SER A 252 7.71 18.48 -11.70
C SER A 252 7.83 19.53 -12.80
N SER A 253 9.05 19.99 -13.05
CA SER A 253 9.40 20.79 -14.21
C SER A 253 10.81 20.45 -14.69
N LEU A 254 11.00 20.42 -16.00
CA LEU A 254 12.29 20.18 -16.64
C LEU A 254 12.61 21.36 -17.55
N LYS A 255 13.82 21.92 -17.39
CA LYS A 255 14.37 22.93 -18.27
C LYS A 255 15.63 22.38 -18.91
N ALA A 256 15.71 22.48 -20.23
CA ALA A 256 16.93 22.14 -20.98
C ALA A 256 17.55 23.44 -21.52
N VAL A 257 18.86 23.58 -21.37
CA VAL A 257 19.64 24.71 -21.91
C VAL A 257 20.72 24.14 -22.85
N VAL A 258 20.55 24.42 -24.13
CA VAL A 258 21.50 24.01 -25.16
C VAL A 258 22.52 25.14 -25.37
N ASP A 259 23.79 24.84 -25.18
CA ASP A 259 24.87 25.77 -25.52
C ASP A 259 25.18 25.62 -27.02
N GLU A 260 24.93 26.69 -27.82
CA GLU A 260 25.09 26.63 -29.26
C GLU A 260 26.56 26.44 -29.68
N ASP A 261 27.51 26.89 -28.86
CA ASP A 261 28.95 26.80 -29.13
C ASP A 261 29.58 25.46 -28.65
N LYS A 262 28.83 24.71 -27.84
CA LYS A 262 29.30 23.46 -27.21
C LYS A 262 28.39 22.29 -27.55
N ASN A 263 28.96 21.11 -27.60
CA ASN A 263 28.20 19.91 -27.93
C ASN A 263 27.65 19.21 -26.67
N TYR A 264 26.92 19.96 -25.85
CA TYR A 264 26.24 19.43 -24.67
C TYR A 264 24.92 20.16 -24.39
N THR A 265 24.12 19.57 -23.50
CA THR A 265 22.87 20.15 -22.97
C THR A 265 22.89 20.06 -21.46
N ASP A 266 22.63 21.18 -20.79
CA ASP A 266 22.42 21.22 -19.34
C ASP A 266 20.93 21.11 -19.04
N PHE A 267 20.60 20.26 -18.08
CA PHE A 267 19.24 20.09 -17.58
C PHE A 267 19.15 20.60 -16.15
N THR A 268 18.08 21.30 -15.84
CA THR A 268 17.62 21.59 -14.47
C THR A 268 16.28 20.93 -14.28
N PHE A 269 16.20 20.00 -13.35
CA PHE A 269 14.99 19.26 -13.00
C PHE A 269 14.55 19.66 -11.60
N ASN A 270 13.35 20.24 -11.48
CA ASN A 270 12.76 20.59 -10.20
C ASN A 270 11.54 19.72 -9.97
N PHE A 271 11.37 19.23 -8.73
CA PHE A 271 10.21 18.45 -8.34
C PHE A 271 9.84 18.65 -6.88
N ASP A 272 8.53 18.61 -6.66
CA ASP A 272 7.92 18.69 -5.34
C ASP A 272 7.31 17.34 -4.99
N ILE A 273 7.66 16.81 -3.82
CA ILE A 273 7.02 15.64 -3.24
C ILE A 273 6.35 16.01 -1.93
N ILE A 274 5.22 15.36 -1.63
CA ILE A 274 4.61 15.39 -0.31
C ILE A 274 4.96 14.08 0.36
N ILE A 275 5.49 14.15 1.58
CA ILE A 275 5.80 12.98 2.38
C ILE A 275 4.82 12.93 3.53
N LYS A 276 4.03 11.85 3.58
CA LYS A 276 3.07 11.58 4.65
C LYS A 276 3.60 10.45 5.50
N ALA A 277 3.58 10.61 6.81
CA ALA A 277 4.03 9.59 7.75
C ALA A 277 3.00 9.37 8.85
N MET A 278 2.99 8.15 9.36
CA MET A 278 2.23 7.74 10.54
C MET A 278 3.19 7.03 11.49
N ALA A 279 3.17 7.40 12.76
CA ALA A 279 3.93 6.74 13.81
C ALA A 279 3.00 6.06 14.83
N CYS A 280 3.41 4.90 15.31
CA CYS A 280 2.67 4.14 16.30
C CYS A 280 3.58 3.41 17.29
N THR A 281 3.01 3.13 18.46
CA THR A 281 3.59 2.19 19.43
C THR A 281 2.85 0.87 19.35
N VAL A 282 3.59 -0.21 19.59
CA VAL A 282 3.01 -1.55 19.72
C VAL A 282 3.19 -2.01 21.16
N SER A 283 2.11 -2.37 21.81
CA SER A 283 2.12 -2.89 23.18
C SER A 283 1.21 -4.10 23.30
N GLU A 284 1.51 -5.00 24.21
CA GLU A 284 0.60 -6.07 24.58
C GLU A 284 -0.45 -5.53 25.54
N ARG A 285 -1.74 -5.74 25.26
CA ARG A 285 -2.84 -5.36 26.14
C ARG A 285 -3.66 -6.56 26.54
N GLU A 286 -4.13 -6.55 27.78
CA GLU A 286 -5.09 -7.53 28.29
C GLU A 286 -6.51 -7.01 28.05
N PHE A 287 -7.40 -7.93 27.71
CA PHE A 287 -8.83 -7.68 27.52
C PHE A 287 -9.64 -8.87 28.05
N VAL A 288 -10.84 -8.60 28.51
CA VAL A 288 -11.73 -9.65 29.00
C VAL A 288 -12.42 -10.34 27.82
N SER A 289 -12.05 -11.61 27.59
CA SER A 289 -12.62 -12.43 26.51
C SER A 289 -13.84 -13.24 26.95
N ASP A 290 -14.00 -13.43 28.25
CA ASP A 290 -15.17 -14.10 28.83
C ASP A 290 -15.35 -13.71 30.31
N ALA A 291 -16.56 -13.86 30.82
CA ALA A 291 -16.86 -13.63 32.22
C ALA A 291 -18.00 -14.52 32.71
N TYR A 292 -18.05 -14.77 34.01
CA TYR A 292 -19.19 -15.37 34.68
C TYR A 292 -19.28 -14.90 36.12
N SER A 293 -20.45 -15.10 36.76
CA SER A 293 -20.61 -14.82 38.19
C SER A 293 -20.91 -16.11 38.96
N PRO A 294 -20.24 -16.32 40.09
CA PRO A 294 -20.61 -17.41 41.00
C PRO A 294 -21.97 -17.21 41.68
N VAL A 295 -22.41 -15.94 41.80
CA VAL A 295 -23.55 -15.56 42.62
C VAL A 295 -24.79 -15.27 41.81
N ASN A 296 -24.66 -14.59 40.67
CA ASN A 296 -25.77 -14.17 39.83
C ASN A 296 -25.77 -14.92 38.49
N GLU A 297 -26.96 -15.07 37.92
CA GLU A 297 -27.08 -15.33 36.49
C GLU A 297 -26.55 -14.14 35.71
N VAL A 298 -25.71 -14.36 34.71
CA VAL A 298 -25.18 -13.30 33.86
C VAL A 298 -25.26 -13.70 32.39
N GLU A 299 -25.70 -12.76 31.58
CA GLU A 299 -25.63 -12.87 30.12
C GLU A 299 -24.50 -12.00 29.61
N ILE A 300 -23.61 -12.59 28.80
CA ILE A 300 -22.40 -11.94 28.31
C ILE A 300 -22.55 -11.66 26.82
N ALA A 301 -22.52 -10.38 26.47
CA ALA A 301 -22.43 -9.91 25.09
C ALA A 301 -20.96 -9.80 24.66
N LYS A 302 -20.58 -10.52 23.62
CA LYS A 302 -19.23 -10.52 23.04
C LYS A 302 -19.25 -9.93 21.64
N GLN A 303 -18.13 -9.31 21.28
CA GLN A 303 -17.93 -8.79 19.93
C GLN A 303 -16.49 -9.00 19.48
N ASN A 304 -16.32 -9.30 18.18
CA ASN A 304 -15.03 -9.41 17.55
C ASN A 304 -14.62 -8.05 16.95
N PHE A 305 -13.37 -7.68 17.15
CA PHE A 305 -12.74 -6.52 16.56
C PHE A 305 -11.43 -6.91 15.91
N ASP A 306 -11.11 -6.31 14.78
CA ASP A 306 -9.77 -6.43 14.21
C ASP A 306 -8.83 -5.49 14.93
N SER A 307 -7.71 -6.04 15.41
CA SER A 307 -6.58 -5.30 15.96
C SER A 307 -5.42 -5.44 14.99
N CYS A 308 -5.13 -4.37 14.26
CA CYS A 308 -4.04 -4.32 13.30
C CYS A 308 -2.85 -3.59 13.89
N VAL A 309 -1.67 -4.16 13.70
CA VAL A 309 -0.37 -3.62 14.12
C VAL A 309 0.43 -3.27 12.88
N PHE A 310 0.81 -2.00 12.77
CA PHE A 310 1.67 -1.51 11.69
C PHE A 310 3.13 -1.62 12.12
N ASN A 311 3.90 -2.45 11.42
CA ASN A 311 5.28 -2.81 11.80
C ASN A 311 6.34 -2.17 10.89
N GLY A 312 6.00 -1.11 10.16
CA GLY A 312 6.92 -0.31 9.36
C GLY A 312 6.77 -0.50 7.85
N THR A 313 7.54 0.30 7.12
CA THR A 313 7.67 0.27 5.66
C THR A 313 9.05 -0.24 5.29
N PHE A 314 9.14 -1.06 4.25
CA PHE A 314 10.42 -1.49 3.68
C PHE A 314 10.35 -1.51 2.16
N GLY A 315 11.50 -1.35 1.52
CA GLY A 315 11.66 -1.43 0.06
C GLY A 315 12.40 -2.69 -0.36
N VAL A 316 12.08 -3.19 -1.54
CA VAL A 316 12.81 -4.27 -2.21
C VAL A 316 13.11 -3.82 -3.62
N THR A 317 14.36 -4.01 -4.05
CA THR A 317 14.76 -3.78 -5.44
C THR A 317 15.02 -5.13 -6.10
N GLU A 318 14.37 -5.38 -7.24
CA GLU A 318 14.49 -6.64 -7.97
C GLU A 318 14.66 -6.40 -9.46
N LYS A 319 15.51 -7.19 -10.08
CA LYS A 319 15.76 -7.15 -11.51
C LYS A 319 14.92 -8.19 -12.24
N VAL A 320 14.07 -7.75 -13.16
CA VAL A 320 13.15 -8.60 -13.90
C VAL A 320 13.47 -8.61 -15.39
N PHE A 321 13.15 -9.74 -16.03
CA PHE A 321 13.30 -9.94 -17.46
C PHE A 321 11.97 -10.46 -18.01
N ALA A 322 11.55 -9.95 -19.17
CA ALA A 322 10.31 -10.33 -19.82
C ALA A 322 10.49 -10.45 -21.34
N GLY A 323 10.27 -11.64 -21.87
CA GLY A 323 10.18 -11.86 -23.32
C GLY A 323 8.84 -11.35 -23.84
N THR A 324 8.85 -10.67 -24.99
CA THR A 324 7.65 -10.01 -25.53
C THR A 324 6.97 -10.78 -26.67
N GLY A 325 7.63 -11.78 -27.24
CA GLY A 325 7.16 -12.47 -28.46
C GLY A 325 7.22 -11.60 -29.72
N PHE A 326 7.70 -10.34 -29.61
CA PHE A 326 7.78 -9.41 -30.74
C PHE A 326 9.17 -9.38 -31.35
N ALA A 327 9.26 -9.48 -32.68
CA ALA A 327 10.46 -9.24 -33.45
C ALA A 327 10.12 -8.32 -34.64
N PRO A 328 10.92 -7.27 -34.92
CA PRO A 328 10.76 -6.45 -36.11
C PRO A 328 10.83 -7.30 -37.37
N GLN A 329 10.10 -6.91 -38.39
CA GLN A 329 10.18 -7.58 -39.71
C GLN A 329 11.54 -7.27 -40.38
N SER A 330 11.87 -8.02 -41.42
CA SER A 330 13.19 -7.92 -42.09
C SER A 330 13.47 -6.57 -42.78
N ASP A 331 12.44 -5.80 -43.05
CA ASP A 331 12.48 -4.45 -43.63
C ASP A 331 12.23 -3.32 -42.58
N GLU A 332 12.13 -3.68 -41.33
CA GLU A 332 11.92 -2.76 -40.20
C GLU A 332 13.18 -2.66 -39.33
N GLU A 333 13.50 -1.43 -38.93
CA GLU A 333 14.55 -1.14 -37.97
C GLU A 333 13.92 -0.84 -36.61
N LEU A 334 14.32 -1.53 -35.54
CA LEU A 334 13.95 -1.16 -34.16
C LEU A 334 14.73 0.09 -33.77
N ILE A 335 14.02 1.19 -33.57
CA ILE A 335 14.61 2.48 -33.19
C ILE A 335 14.83 2.56 -31.69
N THR A 336 13.79 2.26 -30.91
CA THR A 336 13.85 2.26 -29.44
C THR A 336 12.65 1.50 -28.85
N VAL A 337 12.72 1.23 -27.54
CA VAL A 337 11.59 0.78 -26.74
C VAL A 337 11.41 1.77 -25.59
N THR A 338 10.19 2.28 -25.41
CA THR A 338 9.87 3.35 -24.45
C THR A 338 8.42 3.29 -23.97
N GLY A 339 8.01 4.19 -23.09
CA GLY A 339 6.68 4.17 -22.49
C GLY A 339 6.50 2.96 -21.57
N GLU A 340 7.60 2.58 -20.91
CA GLU A 340 7.62 1.45 -19.97
C GLU A 340 6.69 1.69 -18.80
N ARG A 341 5.99 0.65 -18.42
CA ARG A 341 5.09 0.61 -17.28
C ARG A 341 5.00 -0.79 -16.70
N VAL A 342 4.61 -0.85 -15.46
CA VAL A 342 4.36 -2.12 -14.76
C VAL A 342 2.88 -2.21 -14.46
N GLU A 343 2.27 -3.31 -14.86
CA GLU A 343 0.84 -3.54 -14.76
C GLU A 343 0.54 -4.79 -13.93
N ASN A 344 -0.62 -4.80 -13.27
CA ASN A 344 -1.17 -5.95 -12.56
C ASN A 344 -0.21 -6.58 -11.55
N VAL A 345 0.55 -5.76 -10.83
CA VAL A 345 1.48 -6.27 -9.81
C VAL A 345 0.71 -6.79 -8.62
N THR A 346 0.96 -8.05 -8.30
CA THR A 346 0.33 -8.76 -7.19
C THR A 346 1.36 -9.46 -6.33
N LEU A 347 1.07 -9.56 -5.05
CA LEU A 347 1.79 -10.39 -4.09
C LEU A 347 0.86 -11.54 -3.71
N ALA A 348 1.25 -12.76 -4.05
CA ALA A 348 0.50 -13.97 -3.70
C ALA A 348 0.80 -14.42 -2.26
N ASP A 349 -0.05 -15.28 -1.69
CA ASP A 349 0.08 -15.80 -0.32
C ASP A 349 1.35 -16.63 -0.10
N ASP A 350 1.94 -17.18 -1.17
CA ASP A 350 3.21 -17.90 -1.12
C ASP A 350 4.44 -16.96 -1.18
N GLY A 351 4.22 -15.64 -1.26
CA GLY A 351 5.25 -14.61 -1.36
C GLY A 351 5.80 -14.40 -2.77
N THR A 352 5.14 -14.91 -3.78
CA THR A 352 5.50 -14.63 -5.15
C THR A 352 4.95 -13.27 -5.57
N VAL A 353 5.83 -12.38 -6.01
CA VAL A 353 5.45 -11.14 -6.70
C VAL A 353 5.38 -11.46 -8.20
N SER A 354 4.28 -11.09 -8.82
CA SER A 354 4.10 -11.25 -10.28
C SER A 354 3.47 -10.01 -10.89
N GLY A 355 3.71 -9.80 -12.18
CA GLY A 355 3.17 -8.67 -12.92
C GLY A 355 3.49 -8.74 -14.41
N ILE A 356 3.15 -7.68 -15.12
CA ILE A 356 3.42 -7.50 -16.53
C ILE A 356 4.29 -6.26 -16.72
N LEU A 357 5.40 -6.40 -17.42
CA LEU A 357 6.23 -5.30 -17.90
C LEU A 357 5.79 -4.98 -19.32
N SER A 358 5.30 -3.77 -19.55
CA SER A 358 4.77 -3.31 -20.81
C SER A 358 5.54 -2.09 -21.31
N ALA A 359 5.66 -1.96 -22.65
CA ALA A 359 6.30 -0.82 -23.29
C ALA A 359 5.80 -0.70 -24.75
N TYR A 360 6.32 0.26 -25.48
CA TYR A 360 6.13 0.42 -26.92
C TYR A 360 7.45 0.26 -27.65
N ALA A 361 7.51 -0.69 -28.58
CA ALA A 361 8.59 -0.77 -29.56
C ALA A 361 8.30 0.22 -30.69
N ILE A 362 9.24 1.14 -30.93
CA ILE A 362 9.18 2.08 -32.05
C ILE A 362 10.05 1.49 -33.15
N THR A 363 9.43 1.14 -34.27
CA THR A 363 10.09 0.64 -35.47
C THR A 363 9.99 1.64 -36.61
N LYS A 364 10.90 1.56 -37.56
CA LYS A 364 10.93 2.39 -38.76
C LYS A 364 11.06 1.51 -40.00
N SER A 365 10.16 1.75 -40.96
CA SER A 365 10.25 1.15 -42.32
C SER A 365 10.42 2.26 -43.37
N GLN A 366 10.34 1.88 -44.63
CA GLN A 366 10.31 2.83 -45.76
C GLN A 366 9.08 3.76 -45.73
N ASN A 367 8.00 3.33 -45.07
CA ASN A 367 6.73 4.07 -45.01
C ASN A 367 6.64 5.03 -43.80
N GLY A 368 7.66 5.06 -42.92
CA GLY A 368 7.72 5.89 -41.73
C GLY A 368 7.86 5.10 -40.45
N TYR A 369 7.52 5.72 -39.34
CA TYR A 369 7.60 5.13 -38.01
C TYR A 369 6.31 4.38 -37.65
N TYR A 370 6.44 3.32 -36.84
CA TYR A 370 5.32 2.54 -36.30
C TYR A 370 5.54 2.30 -34.80
N GLN A 371 4.44 2.26 -34.08
CA GLN A 371 4.40 1.88 -32.68
C GLN A 371 3.80 0.48 -32.59
N VAL A 372 4.46 -0.39 -31.83
CA VAL A 372 3.97 -1.74 -31.52
C VAL A 372 3.96 -1.90 -30.01
N PRO A 373 2.80 -2.17 -29.37
CA PRO A 373 2.75 -2.49 -27.95
C PRO A 373 3.46 -3.82 -27.71
N VAL A 374 4.33 -3.85 -26.73
CA VAL A 374 5.09 -5.04 -26.32
C VAL A 374 4.94 -5.24 -24.81
N ASN A 375 4.70 -6.48 -24.42
CA ASN A 375 4.58 -6.80 -22.99
C ASN A 375 5.12 -8.20 -22.71
N GLY A 376 5.51 -8.45 -21.48
CA GLY A 376 5.94 -9.74 -21.01
C GLY A 376 5.70 -9.91 -19.52
N ALA A 377 5.32 -11.10 -19.10
CA ALA A 377 5.09 -11.41 -17.71
C ALA A 377 6.42 -11.60 -16.97
N PHE A 378 6.45 -11.21 -15.70
CA PHE A 378 7.54 -11.50 -14.78
C PHE A 378 6.99 -12.08 -13.47
N SER A 379 7.84 -12.85 -12.77
CA SER A 379 7.58 -13.28 -11.41
C SER A 379 8.88 -13.54 -10.67
N PHE A 380 8.89 -13.29 -9.36
CA PHE A 380 10.01 -13.59 -8.48
C PHE A 380 9.53 -13.82 -7.04
N PRO A 381 10.25 -14.62 -6.24
CA PRO A 381 9.94 -14.77 -4.83
C PRO A 381 10.39 -13.54 -4.04
N LEU A 382 9.50 -12.97 -3.23
CA LEU A 382 9.85 -11.90 -2.31
C LEU A 382 10.77 -12.45 -1.20
N ALA A 383 12.00 -11.97 -1.15
CA ALA A 383 12.93 -12.31 -0.08
C ALA A 383 12.49 -11.60 1.21
N THR A 384 11.78 -12.29 2.07
CA THR A 384 11.40 -11.78 3.39
C THR A 384 12.36 -12.27 4.48
N GLU A 385 12.49 -11.50 5.55
CA GLU A 385 13.22 -11.94 6.74
C GLU A 385 12.59 -13.22 7.32
N LYS A 386 13.41 -14.10 7.89
CA LYS A 386 12.92 -15.32 8.53
C LYS A 386 11.90 -14.99 9.63
N GLY A 387 10.71 -15.54 9.53
CA GLY A 387 9.64 -15.37 10.52
C GLY A 387 8.61 -14.30 10.21
N VAL A 388 8.70 -13.61 9.06
CA VAL A 388 7.64 -12.72 8.59
C VAL A 388 6.57 -13.55 7.89
N ASN A 389 5.33 -13.47 8.39
CA ASN A 389 4.18 -14.07 7.72
C ASN A 389 3.84 -13.20 6.49
N GLN A 390 3.76 -13.80 5.32
CA GLN A 390 3.51 -13.08 4.07
C GLN A 390 2.12 -12.45 4.02
N ALA A 391 1.14 -13.03 4.71
CA ALA A 391 -0.19 -12.44 4.87
C ALA A 391 -0.18 -11.06 5.57
N ASP A 392 0.91 -10.74 6.28
CA ASP A 392 1.12 -9.48 6.98
C ASP A 392 1.80 -8.41 6.12
N ILE A 393 2.11 -8.71 4.84
CA ILE A 393 2.81 -7.80 3.94
C ILE A 393 1.84 -7.26 2.89
N CYS A 394 1.86 -5.95 2.69
CA CYS A 394 1.07 -5.27 1.68
C CYS A 394 1.96 -4.51 0.72
N LEU A 395 1.84 -4.83 -0.57
CA LEU A 395 2.47 -4.07 -1.63
C LEU A 395 1.80 -2.69 -1.71
N MET A 396 2.60 -1.63 -1.61
CA MET A 396 2.13 -0.24 -1.61
C MET A 396 2.35 0.43 -2.95
N CYS A 397 3.54 0.27 -3.52
CA CYS A 397 3.90 0.88 -4.80
C CYS A 397 4.87 -0.02 -5.56
N THR A 398 4.91 0.15 -6.87
CA THR A 398 5.90 -0.44 -7.76
C THR A 398 6.39 0.64 -8.72
N THR A 399 7.69 0.76 -8.84
CA THR A 399 8.36 1.81 -9.61
C THR A 399 9.47 1.19 -10.44
N ILE A 400 9.65 1.64 -11.67
CA ILE A 400 10.78 1.26 -12.51
C ILE A 400 11.95 2.18 -12.18
N GLU A 401 13.03 1.61 -11.61
CA GLU A 401 14.28 2.34 -11.35
C GLU A 401 15.12 2.52 -12.60
N SER A 402 15.21 1.45 -13.40
CA SER A 402 15.92 1.45 -14.68
C SER A 402 15.23 0.53 -15.67
N PHE A 403 15.35 0.86 -16.94
CA PHE A 403 14.76 0.08 -18.02
C PHE A 403 15.71 -0.02 -19.21
N SER A 404 15.82 -1.21 -19.75
CA SER A 404 16.55 -1.47 -20.97
C SER A 404 15.88 -2.58 -21.78
N TYR A 405 16.32 -2.74 -23.02
CA TYR A 405 15.84 -3.82 -23.88
C TYR A 405 16.97 -4.43 -24.70
N ARG A 406 16.78 -5.64 -25.15
CA ARG A 406 17.69 -6.34 -26.06
C ARG A 406 16.90 -6.93 -27.20
N LEU A 407 17.41 -6.78 -28.41
CA LEU A 407 16.89 -7.47 -29.58
C LEU A 407 17.75 -8.73 -29.82
N ARG A 408 17.11 -9.89 -29.68
CA ARG A 408 17.69 -11.20 -30.01
C ARG A 408 16.80 -11.89 -31.06
N ALA A 409 16.22 -13.05 -30.72
CA ALA A 409 15.15 -13.64 -31.53
C ALA A 409 13.86 -12.82 -31.45
N GLU A 410 13.66 -12.14 -30.35
CA GLU A 410 12.57 -11.22 -30.04
C GLU A 410 13.08 -10.04 -29.20
N VAL A 411 12.25 -9.04 -28.98
CA VAL A 411 12.52 -7.97 -28.03
C VAL A 411 12.36 -8.53 -26.62
N GLU A 412 13.43 -8.51 -25.84
CA GLU A 412 13.46 -8.85 -24.43
C GLU A 412 13.51 -7.56 -23.62
N LEU A 413 12.56 -7.36 -22.70
CA LEU A 413 12.53 -6.24 -21.76
C LEU A 413 13.32 -6.59 -20.50
N GLU A 414 14.07 -5.64 -19.99
CA GLU A 414 14.83 -5.75 -18.73
C GLU A 414 14.52 -4.52 -17.90
N ALA A 415 14.07 -4.70 -16.67
CA ALA A 415 13.80 -3.60 -15.75
C ALA A 415 14.32 -3.91 -14.35
N THR A 416 14.79 -2.88 -13.65
CA THR A 416 14.99 -2.93 -12.21
C THR A 416 13.77 -2.29 -11.57
N LEU A 417 13.05 -3.06 -10.76
CA LEU A 417 11.84 -2.61 -10.08
C LEU A 417 12.17 -2.27 -8.62
N SER A 418 11.67 -1.15 -8.15
CA SER A 418 11.60 -0.80 -6.73
C SER A 418 10.18 -0.99 -6.25
N LEU A 419 10.02 -1.83 -5.23
CA LEU A 419 8.73 -2.16 -4.65
C LEU A 419 8.71 -1.69 -3.20
N GLY A 420 7.69 -0.93 -2.83
CA GLY A 420 7.46 -0.50 -1.46
C GLY A 420 6.40 -1.36 -0.80
N PHE A 421 6.67 -1.79 0.43
CA PHE A 421 5.77 -2.63 1.22
C PHE A 421 5.54 -2.04 2.60
N VAL A 422 4.33 -2.28 3.13
CA VAL A 422 4.01 -2.06 4.54
C VAL A 422 3.79 -3.42 5.19
N LYS A 423 4.38 -3.61 6.35
CA LYS A 423 4.14 -4.75 7.22
C LYS A 423 3.03 -4.39 8.19
N CYS A 424 1.91 -5.12 8.11
CA CYS A 424 0.73 -4.92 8.94
C CYS A 424 0.10 -6.26 9.30
N SER A 425 0.21 -6.68 10.55
CA SER A 425 -0.46 -7.87 11.04
C SER A 425 -1.79 -7.52 11.70
N CYS A 426 -2.85 -8.21 11.29
CA CYS A 426 -4.17 -8.03 11.84
C CYS A 426 -4.64 -9.34 12.49
N GLN A 427 -5.18 -9.25 13.71
CA GLN A 427 -5.79 -10.38 14.39
C GLN A 427 -7.18 -10.02 14.91
N SER A 428 -8.06 -11.01 14.96
CA SER A 428 -9.39 -10.83 15.55
C SER A 428 -9.33 -10.99 17.06
N VAL A 429 -9.81 -9.98 17.78
CA VAL A 429 -9.89 -9.92 19.24
C VAL A 429 -11.34 -10.06 19.63
N ASN A 430 -11.67 -11.14 20.37
CA ASN A 430 -13.01 -11.36 20.90
C ASN A 430 -13.07 -10.82 22.34
N THR A 431 -13.86 -9.78 22.59
CA THR A 431 -13.96 -9.16 23.92
C THR A 431 -15.39 -8.99 24.39
N VAL A 432 -15.57 -8.91 25.70
CA VAL A 432 -16.86 -8.69 26.34
C VAL A 432 -17.21 -7.21 26.26
N VAL A 433 -18.33 -6.88 25.62
CA VAL A 433 -18.85 -5.51 25.44
C VAL A 433 -20.05 -5.20 26.33
N GLY A 434 -20.69 -6.23 26.90
CA GLY A 434 -21.83 -6.06 27.77
C GLY A 434 -22.00 -7.24 28.73
N VAL A 435 -22.47 -6.93 29.94
CA VAL A 435 -22.88 -7.90 30.96
C VAL A 435 -24.25 -7.51 31.47
N THR A 436 -25.24 -8.38 31.26
CA THR A 436 -26.54 -8.24 31.85
C THR A 436 -26.60 -9.12 33.11
N VAL A 437 -26.85 -8.51 34.24
CA VAL A 437 -26.93 -9.22 35.53
C VAL A 437 -28.38 -9.62 35.78
N GLY A 438 -28.63 -10.92 35.91
CA GLY A 438 -29.93 -11.51 36.23
C GLY A 438 -30.13 -11.74 37.72
N GLU A 439 -31.02 -12.68 38.03
CA GLU A 439 -31.36 -13.04 39.39
C GLU A 439 -30.18 -13.73 40.11
N GLU A 440 -30.21 -13.73 41.42
CA GLU A 440 -29.27 -14.48 42.23
C GLU A 440 -29.46 -16.00 42.01
N LYS A 441 -28.39 -16.70 41.77
CA LYS A 441 -28.41 -18.14 41.56
C LYS A 441 -28.97 -18.80 42.80
N GLN A 442 -29.90 -19.72 42.63
CA GLN A 442 -30.35 -20.55 43.75
C GLN A 442 -29.19 -21.35 44.28
N ALA A 443 -28.96 -21.25 45.58
CA ALA A 443 -27.91 -22.04 46.21
C ALA A 443 -28.20 -23.54 46.00
N GLU A 444 -27.28 -24.26 45.37
CA GLU A 444 -27.40 -25.70 45.28
C GLU A 444 -27.33 -26.29 46.70
N THR A 445 -28.35 -27.05 47.05
CA THR A 445 -28.49 -27.62 48.38
C THR A 445 -27.58 -28.87 48.62
N SER A 446 -26.90 -29.32 47.58
CA SER A 446 -25.98 -30.45 47.67
C SER A 446 -24.62 -30.02 48.21
N ALA A 447 -24.17 -30.63 49.33
CA ALA A 447 -22.89 -30.36 49.95
C ALA A 447 -21.69 -30.77 49.07
N ILE A 448 -21.91 -31.63 48.09
CA ILE A 448 -20.88 -32.15 47.17
C ILE A 448 -21.46 -32.18 45.76
N SER A 449 -20.75 -31.56 44.81
CA SER A 449 -21.02 -31.66 43.38
C SER A 449 -19.85 -32.36 42.70
N VAL A 450 -20.14 -33.20 41.69
CA VAL A 450 -19.11 -33.90 40.90
C VAL A 450 -19.31 -33.51 39.45
N TYR A 451 -18.30 -32.84 38.88
CA TYR A 451 -18.23 -32.56 37.45
C TYR A 451 -17.46 -33.68 36.75
N VAL A 452 -18.01 -34.21 35.67
CA VAL A 452 -17.33 -35.17 34.80
C VAL A 452 -16.71 -34.37 33.65
N ALA A 453 -15.40 -34.36 33.61
CA ALA A 453 -14.65 -33.60 32.61
C ALA A 453 -14.96 -34.07 31.19
N ARG A 454 -14.94 -33.16 30.26
CA ARG A 454 -14.94 -33.39 28.81
C ARG A 454 -13.51 -33.25 28.29
N ARG A 455 -13.19 -34.02 27.26
CA ARG A 455 -11.89 -33.94 26.63
C ARG A 455 -11.68 -32.54 26.07
N GLY A 456 -10.60 -31.88 26.47
CA GLY A 456 -10.25 -30.56 26.07
C GLY A 456 -10.73 -29.43 26.99
N ASP A 457 -11.48 -29.77 28.09
CA ASP A 457 -11.90 -28.76 29.07
C ASP A 457 -10.68 -28.05 29.66
N THR A 458 -10.72 -26.73 29.62
CA THR A 458 -9.73 -25.87 30.29
C THR A 458 -10.14 -25.61 31.74
N ALA A 459 -9.23 -25.08 32.56
CA ALA A 459 -9.56 -24.65 33.92
C ALA A 459 -10.72 -23.65 33.91
N TRP A 460 -10.75 -22.71 32.94
CA TRP A 460 -11.83 -21.77 32.79
C TRP A 460 -13.20 -22.43 32.53
N ASP A 461 -13.24 -23.39 31.61
CA ASP A 461 -14.50 -24.09 31.27
C ASP A 461 -15.09 -24.80 32.47
N VAL A 462 -14.25 -25.49 33.25
CA VAL A 462 -14.65 -26.15 34.47
C VAL A 462 -15.15 -25.18 35.51
N CYS A 463 -14.40 -24.12 35.78
CA CYS A 463 -14.76 -23.07 36.74
C CYS A 463 -16.09 -22.41 36.38
N LYS A 464 -16.27 -22.05 35.13
CA LYS A 464 -17.49 -21.42 34.60
C LYS A 464 -18.71 -22.38 34.72
N GLN A 465 -18.54 -23.63 34.38
CA GLN A 465 -19.62 -24.64 34.48
C GLN A 465 -20.04 -24.89 35.92
N LEU A 466 -19.09 -24.90 36.85
CA LEU A 466 -19.34 -25.12 38.27
C LEU A 466 -19.74 -23.86 39.04
N GLY A 467 -19.53 -22.68 38.44
CA GLY A 467 -19.75 -21.41 39.09
C GLY A 467 -18.79 -21.11 40.24
N GLU A 468 -17.57 -21.68 40.21
CA GLU A 468 -16.59 -21.59 41.27
C GLU A 468 -15.27 -20.96 40.78
N SER A 469 -14.46 -20.46 41.71
CA SER A 469 -13.12 -19.98 41.36
C SER A 469 -12.15 -21.15 41.14
N GLU A 470 -11.12 -20.93 40.36
CA GLU A 470 -10.06 -21.90 40.14
C GLU A 470 -9.37 -22.26 41.44
N GLU A 471 -9.18 -21.33 42.36
CA GLU A 471 -8.62 -21.55 43.68
C GLU A 471 -9.48 -22.51 44.47
N THR A 472 -10.79 -22.37 44.47
CA THR A 472 -11.75 -23.26 45.11
C THR A 472 -11.67 -24.68 44.54
N ILE A 473 -11.61 -24.79 43.21
CA ILE A 473 -11.54 -26.12 42.56
C ILE A 473 -10.21 -26.80 42.87
N ASN A 474 -9.11 -26.13 42.73
CA ASN A 474 -7.76 -26.69 42.94
C ASN A 474 -7.50 -27.12 44.41
N LYS A 475 -8.16 -26.46 45.37
CA LYS A 475 -8.07 -26.82 46.80
C LYS A 475 -8.49 -28.27 47.09
N PHE A 476 -9.46 -28.76 46.35
CA PHE A 476 -10.02 -30.11 46.58
C PHE A 476 -9.61 -31.14 45.49
N ASN A 477 -9.01 -30.69 44.39
CA ASN A 477 -8.63 -31.53 43.27
C ASN A 477 -7.16 -31.31 42.92
N THR A 478 -6.29 -31.89 43.75
CA THR A 478 -4.84 -31.78 43.53
C THR A 478 -4.39 -32.61 42.34
N GLY A 479 -3.52 -32.05 41.51
CA GLY A 479 -2.90 -32.78 40.38
C GLY A 479 -3.67 -32.71 39.05
N LEU A 480 -4.67 -31.86 38.92
CA LEU A 480 -5.31 -31.60 37.63
C LEU A 480 -4.31 -30.99 36.65
N VAL A 481 -4.27 -31.53 35.44
CA VAL A 481 -3.46 -31.01 34.34
C VAL A 481 -4.41 -30.62 33.20
N TYR A 482 -4.40 -29.37 32.86
CA TYR A 482 -5.27 -28.84 31.78
C TYR A 482 -4.52 -28.74 30.44
N PRO A 483 -5.21 -28.93 29.29
CA PRO A 483 -6.61 -29.33 29.15
C PRO A 483 -6.85 -30.78 29.60
N LEU A 484 -8.06 -31.04 30.14
CA LEU A 484 -8.45 -32.36 30.67
C LEU A 484 -8.61 -33.41 29.56
N ASN A 485 -8.39 -34.68 29.93
CA ASN A 485 -8.50 -35.79 28.98
C ASN A 485 -9.93 -36.34 28.80
N GLY A 486 -10.85 -35.98 29.72
CA GLY A 486 -12.26 -36.37 29.68
C GLY A 486 -12.62 -37.57 30.62
N ASP A 487 -11.67 -38.09 31.41
CA ASP A 487 -11.88 -39.16 32.37
C ASP A 487 -11.88 -38.68 33.83
N GLU A 488 -11.50 -37.43 34.02
CA GLU A 488 -11.35 -36.83 35.34
C GLU A 488 -12.72 -36.48 35.94
N ARG A 489 -12.81 -36.70 37.28
CA ARG A 489 -13.95 -36.30 38.08
C ARG A 489 -13.54 -35.24 39.06
N ILE A 490 -14.07 -34.05 38.89
CA ILE A 490 -13.75 -32.87 39.68
C ILE A 490 -14.80 -32.74 40.77
N ILE A 491 -14.33 -32.70 42.00
CA ILE A 491 -15.19 -32.63 43.19
C ILE A 491 -15.19 -31.18 43.73
N VAL A 492 -16.37 -30.66 43.97
CA VAL A 492 -16.56 -29.35 44.59
C VAL A 492 -17.32 -29.54 45.90
N TYR A 493 -16.74 -29.07 46.98
CA TYR A 493 -17.40 -29.02 48.28
C TYR A 493 -17.99 -27.59 48.44
N ARG A 494 -19.32 -27.53 48.56
CA ARG A 494 -20.02 -26.32 48.91
C ARG A 494 -20.32 -26.37 50.39
N GLY A 495 -19.65 -25.59 51.21
CA GLY A 495 -19.86 -25.53 52.65
C GLY A 495 -21.31 -25.20 52.99
N LEU A 496 -21.87 -25.88 53.93
CA LEU A 496 -23.14 -25.59 54.56
C LEU A 496 -23.09 -24.29 55.34
#